data_eb9aded147547203443dc9861e61fc81
#
_entry.id   eb9aded147547203443dc9861e61fc81
#
_cell.length_a   1.000
_cell.length_b   1.000
_cell.length_c   1.000
_cell.angle_alpha   90.00
_cell.angle_beta   90.00
_cell.angle_gamma   90.00
#
_symmetry.space_group_name_H-M   'P 1'
#
loop_
_entity.id
_entity.type
_entity.pdbx_description
1 polymer ?
#
loop_
_entity_poly.entity_id
_entity_poly.type
_entity_poly.pdbx_seq_one_letter_code
_entity_poly.pdbx_strand_id
1 'polypeptide(L)'
;MSKTSQICCPADQSQVIQQEGAGWRLCRDPSRGDYSILIGGEDWGFELKEPEWRGLVDLVVTLQQQHADLVCQLMAEEEIELELDRGLWWGCLSGDRVAWELRIVLTPTEGRAVEGRWPAPAAAAMVAAMRAMWDCSDHQLS
;
A
#
# COMPACT_ATOMS: atom_id res chain seq x y z
N MET A 1 9.50 -8.61 -21.48
CA MET A 1 10.13 -8.00 -20.81
C MET A 1 9.60 -7.50 -19.66
N SER A 2 9.88 -7.78 -18.63
CA SER A 2 9.29 -7.37 -17.56
C SER A 2 10.10 -6.47 -16.85
N LYS A 3 9.90 -5.26 -16.98
CA LYS A 3 10.60 -4.35 -16.29
C LYS A 3 10.20 -4.29 -14.95
N THR A 4 9.20 -4.96 -14.56
CA THR A 4 8.81 -4.83 -13.21
C THR A 4 9.79 -5.43 -12.30
N SER A 5 10.60 -6.29 -12.78
CA SER A 5 11.55 -6.85 -11.88
C SER A 5 12.54 -5.87 -11.41
N GLN A 6 12.43 -4.67 -11.87
CA GLN A 6 13.38 -3.73 -11.47
C GLN A 6 13.08 -3.03 -10.25
N ILE A 7 12.68 -3.66 -9.24
CA ILE A 7 12.50 -3.00 -8.00
C ILE A 7 13.80 -3.00 -7.33
N CYS A 8 14.79 -2.44 -7.89
CA CYS A 8 16.03 -2.37 -7.17
C CYS A 8 16.12 -1.03 -6.53
N CYS A 9 16.70 -0.95 -5.37
CA CYS A 9 16.81 0.28 -4.63
C CYS A 9 17.71 1.23 -5.37
N PRO A 10 17.21 2.33 -5.86
CA PRO A 10 18.04 3.24 -6.63
C PRO A 10 18.99 3.98 -5.71
N ALA A 11 20.16 4.25 -6.21
CA ALA A 11 21.12 5.03 -5.46
C ALA A 11 20.71 6.50 -5.46
N ASP A 12 19.93 6.90 -6.43
CA ASP A 12 19.51 8.28 -6.55
C ASP A 12 18.07 8.39 -6.14
N GLN A 13 17.80 9.14 -5.10
CA GLN A 13 16.44 9.27 -4.59
C GLN A 13 15.53 10.06 -5.51
N SER A 14 16.07 10.71 -6.51
CA SER A 14 15.22 11.42 -7.46
C SER A 14 14.69 10.49 -8.53
N GLN A 15 15.06 9.22 -8.48
CA GLN A 15 14.63 8.30 -9.50
C GLN A 15 13.18 7.90 -9.29
N VAL A 16 12.43 7.80 -10.39
CA VAL A 16 11.04 7.39 -10.34
C VAL A 16 10.95 5.90 -10.11
N ILE A 17 10.09 5.48 -9.20
CA ILE A 17 9.81 4.08 -8.97
C ILE A 17 8.36 3.86 -9.29
N GLN A 18 8.07 2.93 -10.21
CA GLN A 18 6.72 2.70 -10.67
C GLN A 18 6.43 1.22 -10.74
N GLN A 19 5.31 0.81 -10.16
CA GLN A 19 4.89 -0.57 -10.15
C GLN A 19 3.40 -0.62 -10.42
N GLU A 20 2.97 -1.61 -11.18
CA GLU A 20 1.54 -1.76 -11.42
C GLU A 20 1.22 -3.20 -11.76
N GLY A 21 -0.02 -3.57 -11.58
CA GLY A 21 -0.52 -4.89 -11.90
C GLY A 21 -2.01 -4.80 -12.15
N ALA A 22 -2.67 -5.94 -12.24
CA ALA A 22 -4.09 -5.96 -12.50
C ALA A 22 -4.84 -5.34 -11.33
N GLY A 23 -5.48 -4.21 -11.56
CA GLY A 23 -6.30 -3.57 -10.55
C GLY A 23 -5.55 -2.71 -9.54
N TRP A 24 -4.28 -2.42 -9.74
CA TRP A 24 -3.55 -1.57 -8.81
C TRP A 24 -2.34 -0.92 -9.49
N ARG A 25 -1.92 0.22 -8.95
CA ARG A 25 -0.71 0.89 -9.42
C ARG A 25 -0.14 1.76 -8.31
N LEU A 26 1.19 1.88 -8.31
CA LEU A 26 1.93 2.70 -7.37
C LEU A 26 3.03 3.42 -8.12
N CYS A 27 3.26 4.68 -7.76
CA CYS A 27 4.34 5.44 -8.37
C CYS A 27 4.89 6.40 -7.35
N ARG A 28 6.21 6.50 -7.26
CA ARG A 28 6.87 7.48 -6.44
C ARG A 28 7.79 8.27 -7.33
N ASP A 29 7.54 9.56 -7.42
CA ASP A 29 8.31 10.46 -8.29
C ASP A 29 8.68 11.69 -7.50
N PRO A 30 9.89 11.73 -6.92
CA PRO A 30 10.28 12.86 -6.09
C PRO A 30 10.27 14.20 -6.81
N SER A 31 10.34 14.20 -8.13
CA SER A 31 10.35 15.44 -8.87
C SER A 31 8.98 16.11 -8.91
N ARG A 32 7.93 15.44 -8.46
CA ARG A 32 6.59 16.01 -8.53
C ARG A 32 6.27 16.96 -7.37
N GLY A 33 7.21 17.23 -6.51
CA GLY A 33 7.02 18.18 -5.43
C GLY A 33 6.33 17.54 -4.23
N ASP A 34 5.37 18.25 -3.63
CA ASP A 34 4.75 17.77 -2.41
C ASP A 34 3.98 16.47 -2.58
N TYR A 35 3.32 16.30 -3.72
CA TYR A 35 2.53 15.09 -3.95
C TYR A 35 3.32 14.13 -4.82
N SER A 36 4.31 13.51 -4.21
CA SER A 36 5.25 12.67 -4.95
C SER A 36 4.80 11.23 -5.13
N ILE A 37 3.71 10.84 -4.48
CA ILE A 37 3.25 9.46 -4.53
C ILE A 37 1.88 9.42 -5.23
N LEU A 38 1.74 8.47 -6.17
CA LEU A 38 0.43 8.18 -6.75
C LEU A 38 0.08 6.74 -6.39
N ILE A 39 -1.15 6.53 -5.93
CA ILE A 39 -1.59 5.20 -5.62
C ILE A 39 -2.99 5.05 -6.22
N GLY A 40 -3.30 3.91 -6.81
CA GLY A 40 -4.58 3.77 -7.45
C GLY A 40 -5.02 2.35 -7.67
N GLY A 41 -6.26 2.22 -8.09
CA GLY A 41 -6.87 0.97 -8.47
C GLY A 41 -7.00 0.89 -9.97
N GLU A 42 -8.04 0.17 -10.43
CA GLU A 42 -8.17 -0.05 -11.86
C GLU A 42 -8.52 1.22 -12.60
N ASP A 43 -9.46 2.00 -12.10
CA ASP A 43 -9.90 3.20 -12.80
C ASP A 43 -9.97 4.43 -11.89
N TRP A 44 -9.18 4.47 -10.84
CA TRP A 44 -9.14 5.61 -9.94
C TRP A 44 -7.73 5.72 -9.35
N GLY A 45 -7.42 6.88 -8.80
CA GLY A 45 -6.14 7.09 -8.16
C GLY A 45 -6.15 8.40 -7.41
N PHE A 46 -5.19 8.55 -6.51
CA PHE A 46 -5.00 9.80 -5.80
C PHE A 46 -3.53 9.97 -5.45
N GLU A 47 -3.18 11.19 -5.09
CA GLU A 47 -1.79 11.51 -4.81
C GLU A 47 -1.60 11.74 -3.32
N LEU A 48 -0.43 11.37 -2.83
CA LEU A 48 -0.10 11.48 -1.42
C LEU A 48 1.21 12.23 -1.25
N LYS A 49 1.33 12.87 -0.10
CA LYS A 49 2.60 13.43 0.32
C LYS A 49 3.42 12.34 0.97
N GLU A 50 4.72 12.56 1.06
CA GLU A 50 5.61 11.56 1.67
C GLU A 50 5.19 11.16 3.08
N PRO A 51 4.87 12.08 3.97
CA PRO A 51 4.44 11.65 5.30
C PRO A 51 3.17 10.83 5.29
N GLU A 52 2.24 11.15 4.38
CA GLU A 52 1.01 10.38 4.25
C GLU A 52 1.32 8.97 3.77
N TRP A 53 2.24 8.87 2.82
CA TRP A 53 2.66 7.58 2.29
C TRP A 53 3.28 6.71 3.39
N ARG A 54 4.13 7.31 4.22
CA ARG A 54 4.77 6.55 5.29
C ARG A 54 3.74 6.00 6.27
N GLY A 55 2.74 6.83 6.60
CA GLY A 55 1.67 6.39 7.48
C GLY A 55 0.86 5.26 6.87
N LEU A 56 0.58 5.34 5.57
CA LEU A 56 -0.16 4.31 4.88
C LEU A 56 0.61 2.99 4.86
N VAL A 57 1.89 3.04 4.57
CA VAL A 57 2.70 1.82 4.54
C VAL A 57 2.71 1.17 5.91
N ASP A 58 2.87 1.97 6.96
CA ASP A 58 2.87 1.44 8.31
C ASP A 58 1.55 0.76 8.63
N LEU A 59 0.43 1.38 8.27
CA LEU A 59 -0.88 0.82 8.51
C LEU A 59 -1.07 -0.50 7.77
N VAL A 60 -0.74 -0.50 6.50
CA VAL A 60 -1.02 -1.64 5.63
C VAL A 60 -0.13 -2.83 5.99
N VAL A 61 1.13 -2.56 6.27
CA VAL A 61 2.06 -3.63 6.64
C VAL A 61 1.64 -4.25 7.98
N THR A 62 1.17 -3.42 8.90
CA THR A 62 0.69 -3.92 10.18
C THR A 62 -0.56 -4.79 10.00
N LEU A 63 -1.50 -4.36 9.17
CA LEU A 63 -2.68 -5.17 8.91
C LEU A 63 -2.32 -6.50 8.25
N GLN A 64 -1.40 -6.47 7.31
CA GLN A 64 -0.97 -7.69 6.66
C GLN A 64 -0.29 -8.63 7.65
N GLN A 65 0.51 -8.08 8.57
CA GLN A 65 1.16 -8.90 9.55
C GLN A 65 0.15 -9.54 10.50
N GLN A 66 -0.87 -8.79 10.89
CA GLN A 66 -1.92 -9.34 11.73
C GLN A 66 -2.64 -10.48 11.02
N HIS A 67 -2.90 -10.32 9.73
CA HIS A 67 -3.52 -11.37 8.94
C HIS A 67 -2.62 -12.61 8.90
N ALA A 68 -1.34 -12.42 8.65
CA ALA A 68 -0.38 -13.52 8.58
C ALA A 68 -0.31 -14.28 9.90
N ASP A 69 -0.38 -13.56 11.01
CA ASP A 69 -0.30 -14.17 12.33
C ASP A 69 -1.52 -15.02 12.63
N LEU A 70 -2.65 -14.69 12.05
CA LEU A 70 -3.88 -15.41 12.31
C LEU A 70 -4.17 -16.52 11.30
N VAL A 71 -3.50 -16.49 10.18
CA VAL A 71 -3.88 -17.35 9.06
C VAL A 71 -3.79 -18.83 9.40
N CYS A 72 -2.85 -19.23 10.23
CA CYS A 72 -2.70 -20.64 10.56
C CYS A 72 -3.79 -21.12 11.51
N GLN A 73 -4.55 -20.21 12.09
CA GLN A 73 -5.64 -20.55 13.00
C GLN A 73 -6.98 -20.53 12.30
N LEU A 74 -7.03 -20.09 11.05
CA LEU A 74 -8.29 -19.97 10.33
C LEU A 74 -8.63 -21.23 9.58
N MET A 75 -9.90 -21.56 9.57
CA MET A 75 -10.37 -22.62 8.72
C MET A 75 -10.44 -22.10 7.29
N ALA A 76 -10.53 -23.01 6.33
CA ALA A 76 -10.42 -22.62 4.93
C ALA A 76 -11.45 -21.59 4.53
N GLU A 77 -12.67 -21.70 5.06
CA GLU A 77 -13.71 -20.77 4.68
C GLU A 77 -13.97 -19.68 5.70
N GLU A 78 -13.18 -19.63 6.75
CA GLU A 78 -13.43 -18.68 7.80
C GLU A 78 -13.01 -17.29 7.35
N GLU A 79 -13.85 -16.29 7.61
CA GLU A 79 -13.57 -14.93 7.23
C GLU A 79 -13.23 -14.10 8.45
N ILE A 80 -12.36 -13.13 8.26
CA ILE A 80 -11.97 -12.22 9.32
C ILE A 80 -12.05 -10.80 8.80
N GLU A 81 -12.13 -9.87 9.74
CA GLU A 81 -12.11 -8.47 9.41
C GLU A 81 -11.19 -7.80 10.41
N LEU A 82 -10.13 -7.19 9.93
CA LEU A 82 -9.14 -6.53 10.77
C LEU A 82 -9.19 -5.04 10.50
N GLU A 83 -9.39 -4.26 11.55
CA GLU A 83 -9.43 -2.81 11.44
C GLU A 83 -8.33 -2.20 12.27
N LEU A 84 -7.81 -1.08 11.80
CA LEU A 84 -6.74 -0.40 12.50
C LEU A 84 -6.81 1.09 12.23
N ASP A 85 -6.72 1.89 13.28
CA ASP A 85 -6.57 3.33 13.17
C ASP A 85 -5.13 3.67 13.49
N ARG A 86 -4.48 4.44 12.64
CA ARG A 86 -3.11 4.77 12.87
C ARG A 86 -2.87 6.19 12.36
N GLY A 87 -2.73 7.15 13.27
CA GLY A 87 -2.55 8.54 12.88
C GLY A 87 -3.79 9.06 12.16
N LEU A 88 -3.60 9.56 10.95
CA LEU A 88 -4.70 10.09 10.15
C LEU A 88 -5.34 9.03 9.27
N TRP A 89 -4.82 7.81 9.32
CA TRP A 89 -5.31 6.74 8.47
C TRP A 89 -6.19 5.74 9.22
N TRP A 90 -7.15 5.22 8.52
CA TRP A 90 -7.92 4.08 8.97
C TRP A 90 -7.85 3.03 7.87
N GLY A 91 -7.76 1.77 8.24
CA GLY A 91 -7.74 0.70 7.27
C GLY A 91 -8.47 -0.53 7.73
N CYS A 92 -8.93 -1.31 6.78
CA CYS A 92 -9.63 -2.55 7.05
C CYS A 92 -9.23 -3.60 6.03
N LEU A 93 -8.79 -4.75 6.52
CA LEU A 93 -8.46 -5.89 5.70
C LEU A 93 -9.50 -6.95 5.99
N SER A 94 -10.27 -7.38 4.98
CA SER A 94 -11.32 -8.36 5.21
C SER A 94 -11.30 -9.45 4.16
N GLY A 95 -11.53 -10.68 4.59
CA GLY A 95 -11.54 -11.82 3.71
C GLY A 95 -11.14 -13.08 4.43
N ASP A 96 -10.66 -14.07 3.68
CA ASP A 96 -10.26 -15.31 4.30
C ASP A 96 -8.73 -15.43 4.26
N ARG A 97 -8.21 -16.61 4.50
CA ARG A 97 -6.75 -16.72 4.63
C ARG A 97 -6.02 -16.61 3.30
N VAL A 98 -6.74 -16.70 2.19
CA VAL A 98 -6.11 -16.65 0.87
C VAL A 98 -6.48 -15.38 0.12
N ALA A 99 -7.74 -15.00 0.14
CA ALA A 99 -8.24 -13.89 -0.65
C ALA A 99 -8.83 -12.83 0.27
N TRP A 100 -8.31 -11.61 0.19
CA TRP A 100 -8.79 -10.52 1.03
C TRP A 100 -8.75 -9.21 0.29
N GLU A 101 -9.57 -8.29 0.75
CA GLU A 101 -9.61 -6.96 0.20
C GLU A 101 -9.11 -5.97 1.23
N LEU A 102 -8.71 -4.81 0.76
CA LEU A 102 -8.18 -3.76 1.62
C LEU A 102 -8.93 -2.47 1.34
N ARG A 103 -9.33 -1.78 2.41
CA ARG A 103 -9.95 -0.47 2.31
C ARG A 103 -9.17 0.48 3.19
N ILE A 104 -8.94 1.68 2.73
CA ILE A 104 -8.20 2.68 3.49
C ILE A 104 -8.91 4.02 3.40
N VAL A 105 -8.79 4.82 4.45
CA VAL A 105 -9.35 6.17 4.48
C VAL A 105 -8.33 7.09 5.13
N LEU A 106 -8.05 8.21 4.48
CA LEU A 106 -7.21 9.25 5.06
C LEU A 106 -8.09 10.42 5.43
N THR A 107 -8.02 10.85 6.68
CA THR A 107 -8.76 12.00 7.15
C THR A 107 -7.77 13.00 7.76
N PRO A 108 -7.24 13.90 6.96
CA PRO A 108 -6.25 14.84 7.48
C PRO A 108 -6.91 15.96 8.26
N THR A 109 -6.08 16.67 9.05
CA THR A 109 -6.61 17.78 9.80
C THR A 109 -7.06 18.87 8.88
N GLU A 110 -6.41 19.05 7.75
CA GLU A 110 -6.91 19.97 6.76
C GLU A 110 -6.53 19.42 5.39
N GLY A 111 -7.24 19.81 4.39
CA GLY A 111 -7.03 19.35 3.05
C GLY A 111 -8.02 18.29 2.68
N ARG A 112 -7.70 17.53 1.64
CA ARG A 112 -8.62 16.56 1.10
C ARG A 112 -8.58 15.26 1.88
N ALA A 113 -9.72 14.60 1.97
CA ALA A 113 -9.80 13.25 2.46
C ALA A 113 -9.75 12.31 1.26
N VAL A 114 -9.23 11.12 1.43
CA VAL A 114 -9.21 10.14 0.35
C VAL A 114 -9.65 8.78 0.86
N GLU A 115 -10.18 7.99 -0.03
CA GLU A 115 -10.62 6.65 0.30
C GLU A 115 -10.26 5.75 -0.87
N GLY A 116 -9.71 4.58 -0.58
CA GLY A 116 -9.36 3.62 -1.60
C GLY A 116 -9.77 2.23 -1.21
N ARG A 117 -9.97 1.37 -2.22
CA ARG A 117 -10.36 0.00 -1.97
C ARG A 117 -9.81 -0.88 -3.07
N TRP A 118 -9.16 -1.96 -2.69
CA TRP A 118 -8.62 -2.94 -3.63
C TRP A 118 -9.21 -4.30 -3.32
N PRO A 119 -9.92 -4.91 -4.28
CA PRO A 119 -10.46 -6.26 -4.06
C PRO A 119 -9.36 -7.31 -4.22
N ALA A 120 -9.65 -8.52 -3.86
CA ALA A 120 -8.73 -9.61 -4.11
C ALA A 120 -8.74 -9.90 -5.62
N PRO A 121 -7.62 -10.27 -6.20
CA PRO A 121 -6.31 -10.43 -5.60
C PRO A 121 -5.45 -9.19 -5.68
N ALA A 122 -6.00 -8.07 -6.15
CA ALA A 122 -5.24 -6.84 -6.32
C ALA A 122 -4.67 -6.36 -4.99
N ALA A 123 -5.43 -6.50 -3.90
CA ALA A 123 -5.00 -6.01 -2.61
C ALA A 123 -3.67 -6.64 -2.18
N ALA A 124 -3.57 -7.95 -2.24
CA ALA A 124 -2.35 -8.62 -1.81
C ALA A 124 -1.17 -8.26 -2.69
N ALA A 125 -1.39 -8.17 -4.00
CA ALA A 125 -0.33 -7.83 -4.92
C ALA A 125 0.17 -6.39 -4.69
N MET A 126 -0.76 -5.48 -4.45
CA MET A 126 -0.42 -4.08 -4.21
C MET A 126 0.37 -3.94 -2.89
N VAL A 127 -0.04 -4.65 -1.85
CA VAL A 127 0.64 -4.59 -0.57
C VAL A 127 2.07 -5.13 -0.69
N ALA A 128 2.26 -6.20 -1.46
CA ALA A 128 3.59 -6.75 -1.67
C ALA A 128 4.50 -5.73 -2.38
N ALA A 129 3.96 -5.04 -3.39
CA ALA A 129 4.72 -4.02 -4.10
C ALA A 129 5.03 -2.84 -3.19
N MET A 130 4.07 -2.46 -2.35
CA MET A 130 4.25 -1.36 -1.43
C MET A 130 5.38 -1.65 -0.44
N ARG A 131 5.44 -2.87 0.07
CA ARG A 131 6.51 -3.25 0.98
C ARG A 131 7.87 -3.20 0.30
N ALA A 132 7.95 -3.65 -0.94
CA ALA A 132 9.21 -3.63 -1.68
C ALA A 132 9.68 -2.19 -1.91
N MET A 133 8.75 -1.30 -2.23
CA MET A 133 9.11 0.11 -2.43
C MET A 133 9.57 0.75 -1.12
N TRP A 134 8.90 0.39 -0.02
CA TRP A 134 9.26 0.94 1.28
C TRP A 134 10.64 0.47 1.70
N ASP A 135 10.92 -0.82 1.51
CA ASP A 135 12.22 -1.37 1.90
C ASP A 135 13.35 -0.69 1.13
N CYS A 136 13.14 -0.43 -0.14
CA CYS A 136 14.14 0.29 -0.92
C CYS A 136 14.38 1.68 -0.37
N SER A 137 13.29 2.40 -0.08
CA SER A 137 13.43 3.75 0.45
C SER A 137 14.12 3.77 1.79
N ASP A 138 13.79 2.80 2.64
CA ASP A 138 14.39 2.74 3.97
C ASP A 138 15.87 2.45 3.86
N HIS A 139 16.28 1.60 2.94
CA HIS A 139 17.69 1.33 2.75
C HIS A 139 18.42 2.57 2.28
N GLN A 140 17.81 3.39 1.48
CA GLN A 140 18.48 4.57 1.01
C GLN A 140 18.63 5.62 2.10
N LEU A 141 17.74 5.63 3.06
CA LEU A 141 17.83 6.60 4.13
C LEU A 141 18.90 6.24 5.15
N SER A 142 19.32 5.02 5.17
CA SER A 142 20.40 4.66 6.07
C SER A 142 21.71 4.55 5.30
#